data_d24681eec86e01c1ba19fd3e952457ef
#
_entry.id   d24681eec86e01c1ba19fd3e952457ef
#
_cell.length_a   1.000
_cell.length_b   1.000
_cell.length_c   1.000
_cell.angle_alpha   90.00
_cell.angle_beta   90.00
_cell.angle_gamma   90.00
#
_symmetry.space_group_name_H-M   'P 1'
#
loop_
_entity.id
_entity.type
_entity.pdbx_description
1 polymer ?
#
loop_
_entity_poly.entity_id
_entity_poly.type
_entity_poly.pdbx_seq_one_letter_code
_entity_poly.pdbx_strand_id
1 'polypeptide(L)'
;MIDPTFGTTLGRDGVTFRLWAPAAKRVEVLLNTPHDMQRSNDGWFTATVASATTGSRYRFRIDGETQVPDPASHYQPAGVFGPSEVVDHDSYRWRATDWRGRPWDETVVLEAHVGTFTTAGTYRQMIDRLDHLAETGITALELMPLADFAGRRNWGYDGVLWYAPAGVYGRPDDLKTLIDEAHLRGLMVFLDVVYNHFGPEGNYLAYYAPAFFSPAATPWGNAINYRVPEARQFAIENALSWLNNYRFDGLRLDAVHAIVEPGNPPLLSELSRQVGRFAAATRRTIHLILENDDNRATLLDPRAEPPAGRYRAQWNDDYHHAWHVMLTGETAGYYQDYADPRRAIARALGSGFVYQGENSKHRSGARRGEPTQDLPPTAFVSFLQNHDQIGNRAFGDRLETLADPAAMEAALAITLLAPMPPMLFMGEEWASRAPFPFFCDFAGDLAEAVRQGRRREFRAAYAAYGDEIPDPLSEATFDSARLDWHELASPAGRERLSLVRRLLTIRKACILPHLAAARFDDAYISAAGLLSARWRLRKSGSLALLANLSEAAIPLPDDSVSSGDVIWGHRISDTMTPWAVVWTAGGG
;
A
#
# COMPACT_ATOMS: atom_id res chain seq x y z
N MET A 1 3.51 -23.57 -13.23
CA MET A 1 2.59 -22.63 -13.89
C MET A 1 1.23 -22.79 -13.23
N ILE A 2 0.56 -21.69 -12.94
CA ILE A 2 -0.82 -21.70 -12.45
C ILE A 2 -1.70 -21.86 -13.69
N ASP A 3 -2.51 -22.91 -13.72
CA ASP A 3 -3.53 -23.03 -14.78
C ASP A 3 -4.70 -22.12 -14.38
N PRO A 4 -4.94 -20.98 -15.07
CA PRO A 4 -5.92 -20.02 -14.63
C PRO A 4 -7.34 -20.59 -14.83
N THR A 5 -8.17 -20.43 -13.80
CA THR A 5 -9.58 -20.81 -13.86
C THR A 5 -10.41 -19.72 -14.55
N PHE A 6 -10.03 -18.46 -14.36
CA PHE A 6 -10.72 -17.28 -14.89
C PHE A 6 -9.99 -16.69 -16.11
N GLY A 7 -10.75 -15.93 -16.91
CA GLY A 7 -10.22 -15.17 -18.05
C GLY A 7 -9.91 -16.03 -19.28
N THR A 8 -8.90 -15.62 -20.02
CA THR A 8 -8.49 -16.24 -21.27
C THR A 8 -7.23 -17.08 -21.14
N THR A 9 -7.16 -18.16 -21.92
CA THR A 9 -5.95 -18.98 -22.04
C THR A 9 -5.60 -19.17 -23.52
N LEU A 10 -4.36 -18.83 -23.87
CA LEU A 10 -3.80 -19.09 -25.19
C LEU A 10 -3.38 -20.56 -25.31
N GLY A 11 -3.86 -21.24 -26.34
CA GLY A 11 -3.57 -22.65 -26.63
C GLY A 11 -3.21 -22.87 -28.09
N ARG A 12 -2.89 -24.11 -28.44
CA ARG A 12 -2.59 -24.50 -29.83
C ARG A 12 -3.81 -24.40 -30.76
N ASP A 13 -5.00 -24.58 -30.19
CA ASP A 13 -6.25 -24.59 -30.91
C ASP A 13 -6.97 -23.23 -30.92
N GLY A 14 -6.27 -22.16 -30.52
CA GLY A 14 -6.81 -20.80 -30.40
C GLY A 14 -6.85 -20.29 -28.96
N VAL A 15 -7.81 -19.43 -28.65
CA VAL A 15 -8.01 -18.85 -27.32
C VAL A 15 -9.22 -19.49 -26.65
N THR A 16 -9.05 -19.97 -25.44
CA THR A 16 -10.14 -20.42 -24.58
C THR A 16 -10.60 -19.28 -23.68
N PHE A 17 -11.89 -18.96 -23.75
CA PHE A 17 -12.58 -17.97 -22.94
C PHE A 17 -13.38 -18.67 -21.85
N ARG A 18 -13.36 -18.15 -20.63
CA ARG A 18 -14.08 -18.70 -19.48
C ARG A 18 -14.80 -17.59 -18.73
N LEU A 19 -16.04 -17.84 -18.32
CA LEU A 19 -16.82 -16.95 -17.48
C LEU A 19 -17.63 -17.76 -16.47
N TRP A 20 -17.53 -17.42 -15.19
CA TRP A 20 -18.46 -17.96 -14.19
C TRP A 20 -19.68 -17.06 -14.12
N ALA A 21 -20.82 -17.57 -14.58
CA ALA A 21 -22.07 -16.84 -14.70
C ALA A 21 -23.27 -17.73 -14.30
N PRO A 22 -23.35 -18.16 -13.03
CA PRO A 22 -24.33 -19.18 -12.61
C PRO A 22 -25.79 -18.76 -12.82
N ALA A 23 -26.10 -17.45 -12.80
CA ALA A 23 -27.45 -16.95 -13.04
C ALA A 23 -27.80 -16.82 -14.52
N ALA A 24 -26.83 -16.85 -15.44
CA ALA A 24 -27.07 -16.75 -16.86
C ALA A 24 -27.61 -18.08 -17.46
N LYS A 25 -28.49 -17.97 -18.44
CA LYS A 25 -28.98 -19.10 -19.21
C LYS A 25 -28.11 -19.39 -20.44
N ARG A 26 -27.60 -18.34 -21.07
CA ARG A 26 -26.74 -18.38 -22.26
C ARG A 26 -25.65 -17.29 -22.15
N VAL A 27 -24.45 -17.65 -22.57
CA VAL A 27 -23.35 -16.69 -22.73
C VAL A 27 -22.73 -16.89 -24.11
N GLU A 28 -22.40 -15.81 -24.78
CA GLU A 28 -21.64 -15.79 -26.02
C GLU A 28 -20.37 -14.93 -25.81
N VAL A 29 -19.25 -15.37 -26.38
CA VAL A 29 -18.11 -14.51 -26.57
C VAL A 29 -18.22 -13.76 -27.90
N LEU A 30 -18.18 -12.45 -27.85
CA LEU A 30 -18.26 -11.56 -29.01
C LEU A 30 -16.85 -11.16 -29.44
N LEU A 31 -16.44 -11.67 -30.56
CA LEU A 31 -15.27 -11.25 -31.32
C LEU A 31 -15.74 -10.50 -32.59
N ASN A 32 -15.15 -10.77 -33.74
CA ASN A 32 -15.70 -10.30 -35.02
C ASN A 32 -17.08 -10.94 -35.32
N THR A 33 -17.29 -12.14 -34.81
CA THR A 33 -18.57 -12.88 -34.83
C THR A 33 -18.89 -13.41 -33.43
N PRO A 34 -20.18 -13.59 -33.09
CA PRO A 34 -20.58 -14.25 -31.85
C PRO A 34 -20.24 -15.74 -31.86
N HIS A 35 -19.78 -16.24 -30.72
CA HIS A 35 -19.54 -17.68 -30.50
C HIS A 35 -20.25 -18.11 -29.21
N ASP A 36 -21.12 -19.11 -29.31
CA ASP A 36 -21.82 -19.70 -28.17
C ASP A 36 -20.80 -20.36 -27.22
N MET A 37 -20.99 -20.16 -25.93
CA MET A 37 -20.19 -20.79 -24.88
C MET A 37 -20.94 -21.99 -24.29
N GLN A 38 -20.22 -23.07 -24.03
CA GLN A 38 -20.76 -24.27 -23.40
C GLN A 38 -20.88 -24.07 -21.89
N ARG A 39 -22.08 -24.32 -21.34
CA ARG A 39 -22.37 -24.23 -19.92
C ARG A 39 -22.10 -25.56 -19.22
N SER A 40 -21.37 -25.54 -18.12
CA SER A 40 -21.21 -26.65 -17.17
C SER A 40 -22.24 -26.59 -16.02
N ASN A 41 -22.36 -27.68 -15.26
CA ASN A 41 -23.39 -27.78 -14.19
C ASN A 41 -23.09 -26.83 -12.99
N ASP A 42 -21.86 -26.40 -12.81
CA ASP A 42 -21.37 -25.50 -11.76
C ASP A 42 -21.41 -24.02 -12.15
N GLY A 43 -22.02 -23.70 -13.30
CA GLY A 43 -22.26 -22.33 -13.74
C GLY A 43 -21.13 -21.69 -14.53
N TRP A 44 -20.12 -22.45 -14.92
CA TRP A 44 -19.09 -21.98 -15.86
C TRP A 44 -19.57 -22.04 -17.30
N PHE A 45 -19.13 -21.06 -18.06
CA PHE A 45 -19.25 -21.02 -19.52
C PHE A 45 -17.87 -21.03 -20.15
N THR A 46 -17.67 -21.84 -21.17
CA THR A 46 -16.35 -22.01 -21.83
C THR A 46 -16.53 -22.09 -23.35
N ALA A 47 -15.67 -21.42 -24.10
CA ALA A 47 -15.56 -21.57 -25.55
C ALA A 47 -14.08 -21.46 -25.97
N THR A 48 -13.67 -22.32 -26.92
CA THR A 48 -12.36 -22.19 -27.58
C THR A 48 -12.59 -21.70 -29.00
N VAL A 49 -11.96 -20.58 -29.35
CA VAL A 49 -12.13 -19.93 -30.66
C VAL A 49 -10.82 -19.96 -31.42
N ALA A 50 -10.74 -20.73 -32.48
CA ALA A 50 -9.52 -20.96 -33.25
C ALA A 50 -8.99 -19.69 -33.97
N SER A 51 -9.89 -18.77 -34.32
CA SER A 51 -9.52 -17.50 -34.97
C SER A 51 -9.06 -16.41 -34.03
N ALA A 52 -9.21 -16.59 -32.70
CA ALA A 52 -8.75 -15.63 -31.71
C ALA A 52 -7.26 -15.80 -31.42
N THR A 53 -6.57 -14.67 -31.25
CA THR A 53 -5.13 -14.61 -31.01
C THR A 53 -4.82 -13.51 -29.99
N THR A 54 -3.57 -13.36 -29.60
CA THR A 54 -3.08 -12.18 -28.87
C THR A 54 -3.53 -10.90 -29.56
N GLY A 55 -4.05 -9.93 -28.80
CA GLY A 55 -4.58 -8.67 -29.29
C GLY A 55 -6.05 -8.74 -29.76
N SER A 56 -6.67 -9.93 -29.82
CA SER A 56 -8.08 -10.05 -30.12
C SER A 56 -8.91 -9.34 -29.04
N ARG A 57 -9.85 -8.49 -29.47
CA ARG A 57 -10.76 -7.78 -28.57
C ARG A 57 -12.07 -8.54 -28.46
N TYR A 58 -12.60 -8.67 -27.25
CA TYR A 58 -13.80 -9.45 -26.97
C TYR A 58 -14.66 -8.87 -25.86
N ARG A 59 -15.92 -9.28 -25.82
CA ARG A 59 -16.87 -9.08 -24.73
C ARG A 59 -17.65 -10.37 -24.51
N PHE A 60 -18.29 -10.48 -23.35
CA PHE A 60 -19.34 -11.49 -23.17
C PHE A 60 -20.72 -10.87 -23.39
N ARG A 61 -21.63 -11.60 -24.03
CA ARG A 61 -23.03 -11.24 -24.12
C ARG A 61 -23.85 -12.22 -23.28
N ILE A 62 -24.53 -11.69 -22.27
CA ILE A 62 -25.31 -12.44 -21.29
C ILE A 62 -26.76 -12.47 -21.75
N ASP A 63 -27.34 -13.68 -21.88
CA ASP A 63 -28.75 -13.96 -22.24
C ASP A 63 -29.23 -13.26 -23.52
N GLY A 64 -28.31 -12.96 -24.43
CA GLY A 64 -28.59 -12.31 -25.71
C GLY A 64 -28.75 -10.77 -25.63
N GLU A 65 -28.70 -10.19 -24.46
CA GLU A 65 -29.02 -8.78 -24.20
C GLU A 65 -27.80 -7.96 -23.80
N THR A 66 -27.25 -8.21 -22.62
CA THR A 66 -26.23 -7.35 -21.98
C THR A 66 -24.81 -7.73 -22.39
N GLN A 67 -24.06 -6.76 -22.92
CA GLN A 67 -22.65 -6.94 -23.23
C GLN A 67 -21.79 -6.41 -22.09
N VAL A 68 -20.89 -7.26 -21.59
CA VAL A 68 -20.00 -6.96 -20.47
C VAL A 68 -18.55 -7.25 -20.82
N PRO A 69 -17.56 -6.54 -20.23
CA PRO A 69 -16.17 -6.94 -20.29
C PRO A 69 -15.94 -8.25 -19.52
N ASP A 70 -14.80 -8.86 -19.70
CA ASP A 70 -14.37 -9.99 -18.88
C ASP A 70 -13.96 -9.46 -17.49
N PRO A 71 -14.54 -9.97 -16.38
CA PRO A 71 -14.14 -9.56 -15.03
C PRO A 71 -12.68 -9.93 -14.70
N ALA A 72 -12.12 -10.93 -15.38
CA ALA A 72 -10.73 -11.34 -15.30
C ALA A 72 -9.90 -10.88 -16.51
N SER A 73 -10.29 -9.79 -17.16
CA SER A 73 -9.54 -9.18 -18.26
C SER A 73 -8.13 -8.81 -17.83
N HIS A 74 -7.15 -9.13 -18.67
CA HIS A 74 -5.76 -8.74 -18.44
C HIS A 74 -5.39 -7.38 -19.08
N TYR A 75 -6.26 -6.80 -19.90
CA TYR A 75 -6.10 -5.47 -20.44
C TYR A 75 -7.41 -4.90 -20.99
N GLN A 76 -7.65 -3.62 -20.68
CA GLN A 76 -8.81 -2.85 -21.13
C GLN A 76 -8.35 -1.65 -21.97
N PRO A 77 -8.20 -1.79 -23.28
CA PRO A 77 -7.68 -0.72 -24.13
C PRO A 77 -8.60 0.50 -24.26
N ALA A 78 -9.87 0.37 -23.85
CA ALA A 78 -10.89 1.42 -23.91
C ALA A 78 -11.61 1.61 -22.57
N GLY A 79 -10.93 1.28 -21.45
CA GLY A 79 -11.44 1.38 -20.09
C GLY A 79 -12.51 0.34 -19.76
N VAL A 80 -13.03 0.39 -18.55
CA VAL A 80 -13.89 -0.63 -17.92
C VAL A 80 -15.20 -0.92 -18.66
N PHE A 81 -15.67 -0.02 -19.50
CA PHE A 81 -16.84 -0.20 -20.35
C PHE A 81 -16.49 -0.73 -21.75
N GLY A 82 -15.21 -0.81 -22.06
CA GLY A 82 -14.69 -1.24 -23.34
C GLY A 82 -14.64 -2.76 -23.51
N PRO A 83 -14.20 -3.25 -24.70
CA PRO A 83 -13.87 -4.65 -24.86
C PRO A 83 -12.55 -4.99 -24.14
N SER A 84 -12.50 -6.20 -23.60
CA SER A 84 -11.26 -6.81 -23.10
C SER A 84 -10.34 -7.19 -24.26
N GLU A 85 -9.03 -7.23 -24.02
CA GLU A 85 -8.05 -7.66 -25.03
C GLU A 85 -7.28 -8.89 -24.53
N VAL A 86 -7.12 -9.88 -25.39
CA VAL A 86 -6.33 -11.10 -25.11
C VAL A 86 -4.86 -10.74 -25.00
N VAL A 87 -4.26 -11.02 -23.85
CA VAL A 87 -2.84 -10.73 -23.55
C VAL A 87 -2.03 -12.03 -23.48
N ASP A 88 -0.90 -12.05 -24.19
CA ASP A 88 0.12 -13.10 -24.03
C ASP A 88 1.20 -12.63 -23.04
N HIS A 89 1.10 -13.09 -21.81
CA HIS A 89 2.08 -12.74 -20.79
C HIS A 89 3.44 -13.40 -20.99
N ASP A 90 3.51 -14.51 -21.71
CA ASP A 90 4.74 -15.27 -21.96
C ASP A 90 5.59 -14.67 -23.11
N SER A 91 5.01 -13.78 -23.91
CA SER A 91 5.71 -13.10 -25.00
C SER A 91 6.75 -12.09 -24.51
N TYR A 92 6.57 -11.52 -23.29
CA TYR A 92 7.50 -10.55 -22.72
C TYR A 92 8.84 -11.19 -22.34
N ARG A 93 9.96 -10.58 -22.74
CA ARG A 93 11.31 -11.07 -22.48
C ARG A 93 11.96 -10.31 -21.33
N TRP A 94 11.89 -10.89 -20.14
CA TRP A 94 12.49 -10.35 -18.93
C TRP A 94 14.03 -10.31 -19.06
N ARG A 95 14.64 -9.18 -18.69
CA ARG A 95 16.09 -8.99 -18.68
C ARG A 95 16.69 -9.33 -17.31
N ALA A 96 15.99 -8.99 -16.22
CA ALA A 96 16.38 -9.34 -14.85
C ALA A 96 16.08 -10.82 -14.54
N THR A 97 16.68 -11.76 -15.28
CA THR A 97 16.39 -13.20 -15.19
C THR A 97 16.79 -13.82 -13.86
N ASP A 98 17.82 -13.28 -13.20
CA ASP A 98 18.36 -13.79 -11.94
C ASP A 98 17.75 -13.14 -10.71
N TRP A 99 16.84 -12.18 -10.90
CA TRP A 99 16.13 -11.54 -9.80
C TRP A 99 15.27 -12.55 -9.03
N ARG A 100 15.40 -12.51 -7.69
CA ARG A 100 14.65 -13.40 -6.78
C ARG A 100 13.96 -12.64 -5.65
N GLY A 101 13.99 -11.30 -5.66
CA GLY A 101 13.58 -10.44 -4.57
C GLY A 101 14.72 -10.18 -3.58
N ARG A 102 14.43 -9.43 -2.50
CA ARG A 102 15.37 -9.13 -1.42
C ARG A 102 14.82 -9.59 -0.08
N PRO A 103 15.68 -9.82 0.93
CA PRO A 103 15.23 -10.06 2.30
C PRO A 103 14.40 -8.88 2.83
N TRP A 104 13.37 -9.18 3.62
CA TRP A 104 12.50 -8.16 4.21
C TRP A 104 13.23 -7.12 5.05
N ASP A 105 14.25 -7.55 5.77
CA ASP A 105 15.02 -6.67 6.66
C ASP A 105 15.74 -5.53 5.88
N GLU A 106 15.93 -5.70 4.58
CA GLU A 106 16.52 -4.68 3.70
C GLU A 106 15.50 -3.63 3.23
N THR A 107 14.22 -3.77 3.60
CA THR A 107 13.13 -2.97 3.04
C THR A 107 13.16 -1.52 3.54
N VAL A 108 13.19 -0.60 2.58
CA VAL A 108 12.90 0.82 2.69
C VAL A 108 11.94 1.12 1.55
N VAL A 109 10.69 1.47 1.89
CA VAL A 109 9.60 1.62 0.91
C VAL A 109 9.49 3.07 0.46
N LEU A 110 9.20 3.29 -0.82
CA LEU A 110 8.62 4.52 -1.32
C LEU A 110 7.27 4.18 -1.95
N GLU A 111 6.19 4.71 -1.37
CA GLU A 111 4.85 4.62 -1.93
C GLU A 111 4.66 5.65 -3.04
N ALA A 112 4.08 5.26 -4.18
CA ALA A 112 3.90 6.14 -5.32
C ALA A 112 2.61 5.88 -6.10
N HIS A 113 1.96 6.98 -6.53
CA HIS A 113 0.84 6.97 -7.46
C HIS A 113 1.33 7.19 -8.89
N VAL A 114 1.12 6.21 -9.78
CA VAL A 114 1.65 6.24 -11.16
C VAL A 114 1.26 7.51 -11.91
N GLY A 115 -0.02 7.91 -11.83
CA GLY A 115 -0.57 9.03 -12.60
C GLY A 115 -0.04 10.41 -12.19
N THR A 116 0.55 10.56 -10.99
CA THR A 116 1.03 11.84 -10.46
C THR A 116 2.51 11.84 -10.09
N PHE A 117 3.19 10.68 -10.19
CA PHE A 117 4.63 10.58 -9.91
C PHE A 117 5.49 11.37 -10.91
N THR A 118 5.05 11.43 -12.16
CA THR A 118 5.73 12.15 -13.23
C THR A 118 4.74 12.97 -14.03
N THR A 119 5.24 13.91 -14.86
CA THR A 119 4.38 14.78 -15.68
C THR A 119 3.51 14.00 -16.65
N ALA A 120 4.01 12.93 -17.30
CA ALA A 120 3.18 12.13 -18.20
C ALA A 120 2.28 11.13 -17.47
N GLY A 121 2.57 10.80 -16.20
CA GLY A 121 1.77 9.89 -15.38
C GLY A 121 1.66 8.47 -15.98
N THR A 122 2.77 7.91 -16.49
CA THR A 122 2.80 6.61 -17.15
C THR A 122 3.87 5.70 -16.58
N TYR A 123 3.69 4.37 -16.74
CA TYR A 123 4.71 3.37 -16.37
C TYR A 123 6.06 3.68 -17.02
N ARG A 124 6.05 4.07 -18.28
CA ARG A 124 7.28 4.38 -19.04
C ARG A 124 8.05 5.55 -18.45
N GLN A 125 7.37 6.62 -18.08
CA GLN A 125 8.06 7.79 -17.54
C GLN A 125 8.56 7.59 -16.11
N MET A 126 7.93 6.69 -15.32
CA MET A 126 8.47 6.32 -14.01
C MET A 126 9.86 5.70 -14.08
N ILE A 127 10.20 5.01 -15.18
CA ILE A 127 11.52 4.41 -15.40
C ILE A 127 12.63 5.44 -15.29
N ASP A 128 12.40 6.66 -15.77
CA ASP A 128 13.39 7.76 -15.75
C ASP A 128 13.76 8.21 -14.33
N ARG A 129 12.99 7.76 -13.32
CA ARG A 129 13.16 8.12 -11.90
C ARG A 129 13.69 6.99 -11.03
N LEU A 130 13.84 5.79 -11.56
CA LEU A 130 14.28 4.63 -10.77
C LEU A 130 15.72 4.77 -10.25
N ASP A 131 16.61 5.41 -11.02
CA ASP A 131 17.98 5.67 -10.57
C ASP A 131 17.99 6.60 -9.35
N HIS A 132 17.15 7.66 -9.35
CA HIS A 132 16.99 8.53 -8.19
C HIS A 132 16.57 7.74 -6.93
N LEU A 133 15.60 6.82 -7.06
CA LEU A 133 15.15 5.99 -5.93
C LEU A 133 16.27 5.09 -5.39
N ALA A 134 16.96 4.38 -6.28
CA ALA A 134 18.05 3.49 -5.91
C ALA A 134 19.21 4.25 -5.24
N GLU A 135 19.60 5.41 -5.79
CA GLU A 135 20.65 6.28 -5.24
C GLU A 135 20.27 6.94 -3.92
N THR A 136 18.97 7.16 -3.68
CA THR A 136 18.47 7.66 -2.41
C THR A 136 18.58 6.61 -1.30
N GLY A 137 18.60 5.32 -1.66
CA GLY A 137 18.66 4.20 -0.73
C GLY A 137 17.31 3.52 -0.52
N ILE A 138 16.30 3.86 -1.34
CA ILE A 138 15.05 3.11 -1.45
C ILE A 138 15.36 1.71 -1.97
N THR A 139 14.68 0.71 -1.46
CA THR A 139 14.85 -0.70 -1.86
C THR A 139 13.56 -1.34 -2.35
N ALA A 140 12.43 -0.69 -2.13
CA ALA A 140 11.12 -1.13 -2.61
C ALA A 140 10.30 0.06 -3.08
N LEU A 141 9.79 0.00 -4.31
CA LEU A 141 8.77 0.90 -4.85
C LEU A 141 7.40 0.23 -4.64
N GLU A 142 6.53 0.84 -3.85
CA GLU A 142 5.15 0.39 -3.67
C GLU A 142 4.22 1.23 -4.54
N LEU A 143 3.55 0.57 -5.48
CA LEU A 143 2.59 1.23 -6.37
C LEU A 143 1.19 1.19 -5.73
N MET A 144 0.54 2.34 -5.63
CA MET A 144 -0.89 2.44 -5.32
C MET A 144 -1.70 1.58 -6.31
N PRO A 145 -2.96 1.19 -6.00
CA PRO A 145 -3.65 0.16 -6.75
C PRO A 145 -3.73 0.43 -8.25
N LEU A 146 -3.53 -0.62 -9.04
CA LEU A 146 -3.45 -0.56 -10.50
C LEU A 146 -4.63 -1.22 -11.21
N ALA A 147 -5.58 -1.86 -10.50
CA ALA A 147 -6.76 -2.45 -11.12
C ALA A 147 -7.53 -1.42 -11.96
N ASP A 148 -7.96 -1.79 -13.17
CA ASP A 148 -8.61 -0.85 -14.08
C ASP A 148 -9.91 -0.29 -13.49
N PHE A 149 -10.07 1.02 -13.59
CA PHE A 149 -11.13 1.82 -12.98
C PHE A 149 -11.86 2.70 -14.00
N ALA A 150 -13.04 3.19 -13.65
CA ALA A 150 -13.80 4.11 -14.50
C ALA A 150 -13.13 5.49 -14.58
N GLY A 151 -13.11 6.08 -15.78
CA GLY A 151 -12.51 7.38 -16.04
C GLY A 151 -10.99 7.32 -16.28
N ARG A 152 -10.31 8.45 -16.05
CA ARG A 152 -8.89 8.62 -16.35
C ARG A 152 -8.05 8.97 -15.12
N ARG A 153 -8.69 9.38 -14.02
CA ARG A 153 -8.06 9.89 -12.79
C ARG A 153 -8.68 9.19 -11.60
N ASN A 154 -7.88 8.43 -10.87
CA ASN A 154 -8.32 7.74 -9.67
C ASN A 154 -7.10 7.42 -8.81
N TRP A 155 -7.26 7.36 -7.50
CA TRP A 155 -6.22 6.85 -6.60
C TRP A 155 -5.92 5.36 -6.84
N GLY A 156 -6.88 4.64 -7.47
CA GLY A 156 -6.80 3.20 -7.76
C GLY A 156 -7.72 2.35 -6.89
N TYR A 157 -8.31 2.90 -5.83
CA TYR A 157 -9.18 2.14 -4.90
C TYR A 157 -10.59 1.88 -5.45
N ASP A 158 -10.94 2.44 -6.59
CA ASP A 158 -12.20 2.17 -7.30
C ASP A 158 -12.02 1.16 -8.46
N GLY A 159 -11.02 0.29 -8.37
CA GLY A 159 -10.74 -0.74 -9.38
C GLY A 159 -11.86 -1.78 -9.49
N VAL A 160 -12.26 -2.13 -10.71
CA VAL A 160 -13.34 -3.11 -10.97
C VAL A 160 -12.88 -4.32 -11.77
N LEU A 161 -11.85 -4.18 -12.58
CA LEU A 161 -11.27 -5.28 -13.36
C LEU A 161 -9.90 -5.62 -12.80
N TRP A 162 -9.91 -6.41 -11.73
CA TRP A 162 -8.75 -6.62 -10.85
C TRP A 162 -7.51 -7.19 -11.54
N TYR A 163 -7.68 -7.89 -12.68
CA TYR A 163 -6.57 -8.53 -13.39
C TYR A 163 -5.92 -7.60 -14.42
N ALA A 164 -6.59 -6.50 -14.79
CA ALA A 164 -6.10 -5.54 -15.78
C ALA A 164 -5.39 -4.38 -15.10
N PRO A 165 -4.12 -4.09 -15.42
CA PRO A 165 -3.52 -2.82 -15.05
C PRO A 165 -4.22 -1.68 -15.79
N ALA A 166 -4.49 -0.58 -15.08
CA ALA A 166 -5.23 0.58 -15.62
C ALA A 166 -4.59 1.08 -16.92
N GLY A 167 -5.39 1.01 -17.99
CA GLY A 167 -4.94 1.33 -19.35
C GLY A 167 -4.49 2.78 -19.53
N VAL A 168 -4.91 3.68 -18.64
CA VAL A 168 -4.50 5.10 -18.63
C VAL A 168 -3.02 5.30 -18.31
N TYR A 169 -2.36 4.34 -17.67
CA TYR A 169 -0.94 4.39 -17.33
C TYR A 169 -0.04 3.72 -18.37
N GLY A 170 -0.61 2.95 -19.29
CA GLY A 170 0.11 2.22 -20.34
C GLY A 170 -0.41 0.80 -20.55
N ARG A 171 0.28 0.05 -21.38
CA ARG A 171 -0.03 -1.36 -21.66
C ARG A 171 0.57 -2.29 -20.60
N PRO A 172 0.09 -3.55 -20.51
CA PRO A 172 0.69 -4.58 -19.64
C PRO A 172 2.21 -4.69 -19.79
N ASP A 173 2.75 -4.63 -21.00
CA ASP A 173 4.19 -4.71 -21.23
C ASP A 173 4.96 -3.45 -20.80
N ASP A 174 4.30 -2.30 -20.71
CA ASP A 174 4.91 -1.09 -20.14
C ASP A 174 5.11 -1.23 -18.63
N LEU A 175 4.11 -1.83 -17.93
CA LEU A 175 4.23 -2.18 -16.50
C LEU A 175 5.32 -3.23 -16.27
N LYS A 176 5.38 -4.28 -17.10
CA LYS A 176 6.47 -5.27 -17.03
C LYS A 176 7.83 -4.63 -17.24
N THR A 177 7.92 -3.66 -18.16
CA THR A 177 9.18 -2.93 -18.42
C THR A 177 9.59 -2.10 -17.21
N LEU A 178 8.65 -1.41 -16.55
CA LEU A 178 8.93 -0.68 -15.30
C LEU A 178 9.50 -1.61 -14.22
N ILE A 179 8.86 -2.78 -14.02
CA ILE A 179 9.28 -3.75 -13.01
C ILE A 179 10.63 -4.36 -13.34
N ASP A 180 10.87 -4.71 -14.62
CA ASP A 180 12.14 -5.25 -15.09
C ASP A 180 13.30 -4.25 -14.88
N GLU A 181 13.06 -2.97 -15.21
CA GLU A 181 14.02 -1.88 -14.97
C GLU A 181 14.28 -1.62 -13.49
N ALA A 182 13.26 -1.75 -12.63
CA ALA A 182 13.40 -1.65 -11.19
C ALA A 182 14.28 -2.81 -10.66
N HIS A 183 14.02 -4.04 -11.09
CA HIS A 183 14.79 -5.22 -10.72
C HIS A 183 16.26 -5.12 -11.14
N LEU A 184 16.55 -4.59 -12.34
CA LEU A 184 17.93 -4.36 -12.80
C LEU A 184 18.69 -3.37 -11.91
N ARG A 185 17.99 -2.48 -11.20
CA ARG A 185 18.54 -1.53 -10.23
C ARG A 185 18.54 -2.05 -8.79
N GLY A 186 18.10 -3.30 -8.58
CA GLY A 186 18.01 -3.91 -7.26
C GLY A 186 16.83 -3.41 -6.43
N LEU A 187 15.81 -2.81 -7.04
CA LEU A 187 14.58 -2.37 -6.40
C LEU A 187 13.52 -3.48 -6.46
N MET A 188 12.93 -3.83 -5.33
CA MET A 188 11.67 -4.58 -5.30
C MET A 188 10.54 -3.69 -5.80
N VAL A 189 9.47 -4.31 -6.32
CA VAL A 189 8.23 -3.59 -6.62
C VAL A 189 7.08 -4.27 -5.90
N PHE A 190 6.36 -3.53 -5.08
CA PHE A 190 5.15 -3.97 -4.39
C PHE A 190 3.92 -3.38 -5.06
N LEU A 191 2.80 -4.05 -4.95
CA LEU A 191 1.51 -3.59 -5.42
C LEU A 191 0.50 -3.54 -4.28
N ASP A 192 -0.19 -2.44 -4.17
CA ASP A 192 -1.38 -2.33 -3.34
C ASP A 192 -2.57 -2.98 -4.05
N VAL A 193 -3.27 -3.89 -3.35
CA VAL A 193 -4.40 -4.65 -3.89
C VAL A 193 -5.63 -4.55 -2.98
N VAL A 194 -6.78 -4.33 -3.61
CA VAL A 194 -8.06 -4.09 -2.94
C VAL A 194 -8.92 -5.35 -3.07
N TYR A 195 -9.10 -6.10 -1.97
CA TYR A 195 -9.94 -7.31 -1.95
C TYR A 195 -11.15 -7.18 -1.01
N ASN A 196 -11.36 -6.02 -0.40
CA ASN A 196 -12.50 -5.78 0.47
C ASN A 196 -13.75 -5.32 -0.31
N HIS A 197 -13.60 -4.73 -1.50
CA HIS A 197 -14.69 -4.23 -2.35
C HIS A 197 -14.29 -4.14 -3.83
N PHE A 198 -15.27 -3.86 -4.68
CA PHE A 198 -15.09 -3.42 -6.06
C PHE A 198 -15.50 -1.96 -6.19
N GLY A 199 -14.91 -1.26 -7.15
CA GLY A 199 -15.34 0.08 -7.50
C GLY A 199 -16.81 0.14 -7.96
N PRO A 200 -17.42 1.34 -7.93
CA PRO A 200 -18.85 1.49 -8.14
C PRO A 200 -19.30 1.43 -9.61
N GLU A 201 -18.41 1.67 -10.57
CA GLU A 201 -18.73 1.72 -12.00
C GLU A 201 -17.95 0.70 -12.82
N GLY A 202 -18.64 -0.02 -13.69
CA GLY A 202 -18.03 -1.04 -14.59
C GLY A 202 -18.02 -2.46 -14.02
N ASN A 203 -18.53 -2.67 -12.81
CA ASN A 203 -18.68 -4.00 -12.22
C ASN A 203 -20.05 -4.61 -12.60
N TYR A 204 -20.02 -5.67 -13.40
CA TYR A 204 -21.23 -6.38 -13.84
C TYR A 204 -21.43 -7.73 -13.14
N LEU A 205 -20.56 -8.13 -12.21
CA LEU A 205 -20.62 -9.43 -11.54
C LEU A 205 -21.98 -9.70 -10.88
N ALA A 206 -22.59 -8.70 -10.24
CA ALA A 206 -23.88 -8.86 -9.58
C ALA A 206 -25.02 -9.24 -10.56
N TYR A 207 -24.89 -8.92 -11.85
CA TYR A 207 -25.90 -9.20 -12.87
C TYR A 207 -25.97 -10.69 -13.24
N TYR A 208 -24.83 -11.35 -13.38
CA TYR A 208 -24.76 -12.75 -13.84
C TYR A 208 -24.18 -13.73 -12.80
N ALA A 209 -23.56 -13.22 -11.75
CA ALA A 209 -22.99 -13.97 -10.63
C ALA A 209 -23.35 -13.36 -9.27
N PRO A 210 -24.65 -13.14 -8.94
CA PRO A 210 -25.05 -12.44 -7.71
C PRO A 210 -24.55 -13.10 -6.43
N ALA A 211 -24.27 -14.40 -6.45
CA ALA A 211 -23.70 -15.13 -5.33
C ALA A 211 -22.28 -14.63 -4.92
N PHE A 212 -21.60 -13.89 -5.81
CA PHE A 212 -20.33 -13.22 -5.52
C PHE A 212 -20.44 -12.22 -4.35
N PHE A 213 -21.65 -11.76 -4.09
CA PHE A 213 -21.93 -10.76 -3.06
C PHE A 213 -22.86 -11.32 -1.99
N SER A 214 -22.70 -10.84 -0.77
CA SER A 214 -23.64 -11.08 0.33
C SER A 214 -24.51 -9.83 0.56
N PRO A 215 -25.65 -9.97 1.25
CA PRO A 215 -26.48 -8.82 1.60
C PRO A 215 -25.87 -7.93 2.71
N ALA A 216 -24.74 -8.32 3.28
CA ALA A 216 -24.05 -7.49 4.27
C ALA A 216 -23.56 -6.19 3.62
N ALA A 217 -23.98 -5.05 4.20
CA ALA A 217 -23.61 -3.73 3.68
C ALA A 217 -22.20 -3.34 4.14
N THR A 218 -21.44 -2.73 3.22
CA THR A 218 -20.19 -2.04 3.49
C THR A 218 -20.29 -0.58 3.02
N PRO A 219 -19.34 0.28 3.37
CA PRO A 219 -19.29 1.64 2.82
C PRO A 219 -19.27 1.70 1.29
N TRP A 220 -18.80 0.65 0.64
CA TRP A 220 -18.65 0.55 -0.83
C TRP A 220 -19.75 -0.29 -1.50
N GLY A 221 -20.79 -0.69 -0.79
CA GLY A 221 -21.89 -1.51 -1.30
C GLY A 221 -21.97 -2.88 -0.63
N ASN A 222 -22.49 -3.88 -1.36
CA ASN A 222 -22.60 -5.24 -0.85
C ASN A 222 -21.22 -5.90 -0.66
N ALA A 223 -21.01 -6.56 0.49
CA ALA A 223 -19.76 -7.25 0.79
C ALA A 223 -19.49 -8.38 -0.22
N ILE A 224 -18.23 -8.60 -0.56
CA ILE A 224 -17.81 -9.78 -1.33
C ILE A 224 -17.97 -11.02 -0.45
N ASN A 225 -18.60 -12.05 -1.00
CA ASN A 225 -18.90 -13.29 -0.29
C ASN A 225 -17.81 -14.35 -0.49
N TYR A 226 -16.77 -14.32 0.29
CA TYR A 226 -15.68 -15.30 0.22
C TYR A 226 -16.04 -16.68 0.80
N ARG A 227 -17.30 -16.92 1.18
CA ARG A 227 -17.84 -18.28 1.40
C ARG A 227 -18.07 -19.02 0.11
N VAL A 228 -18.29 -18.27 -1.00
CA VAL A 228 -18.41 -18.82 -2.34
C VAL A 228 -17.01 -19.16 -2.86
N PRO A 229 -16.75 -20.44 -3.24
CA PRO A 229 -15.43 -20.87 -3.69
C PRO A 229 -14.89 -20.07 -4.87
N GLU A 230 -15.74 -19.74 -5.84
CA GLU A 230 -15.36 -18.99 -7.04
C GLU A 230 -14.97 -17.54 -6.71
N ALA A 231 -15.69 -16.88 -5.80
CA ALA A 231 -15.31 -15.53 -5.35
C ALA A 231 -13.95 -15.53 -4.64
N ARG A 232 -13.70 -16.53 -3.81
CA ARG A 232 -12.41 -16.71 -3.13
C ARG A 232 -11.28 -17.02 -4.09
N GLN A 233 -11.55 -17.95 -5.02
CA GLN A 233 -10.58 -18.34 -6.04
C GLN A 233 -10.23 -17.15 -6.95
N PHE A 234 -11.21 -16.31 -7.29
CA PHE A 234 -11.00 -15.10 -8.08
C PHE A 234 -9.98 -14.15 -7.44
N ALA A 235 -10.09 -13.87 -6.14
CA ALA A 235 -9.13 -13.01 -5.43
C ALA A 235 -7.74 -13.67 -5.30
N ILE A 236 -7.68 -14.97 -5.01
CA ILE A 236 -6.41 -15.69 -4.87
C ILE A 236 -5.68 -15.78 -6.22
N GLU A 237 -6.37 -16.12 -7.30
CA GLU A 237 -5.78 -16.16 -8.63
C GLU A 237 -5.34 -14.77 -9.09
N ASN A 238 -6.08 -13.71 -8.74
CA ASN A 238 -5.66 -12.34 -9.02
C ASN A 238 -4.32 -12.02 -8.33
N ALA A 239 -4.19 -12.30 -7.03
CA ALA A 239 -2.94 -12.10 -6.30
C ALA A 239 -1.77 -12.86 -6.96
N LEU A 240 -2.00 -14.12 -7.31
CA LEU A 240 -1.00 -14.95 -7.99
C LEU A 240 -0.70 -14.45 -9.41
N SER A 241 -1.68 -13.88 -10.11
CA SER A 241 -1.50 -13.28 -11.45
C SER A 241 -0.57 -12.07 -11.39
N TRP A 242 -0.76 -11.16 -10.44
CA TRP A 242 0.17 -10.04 -10.23
C TRP A 242 1.59 -10.50 -9.94
N LEU A 243 1.75 -11.48 -9.04
CA LEU A 243 3.05 -12.03 -8.66
C LEU A 243 3.74 -12.83 -9.79
N ASN A 244 2.98 -13.53 -10.62
CA ASN A 244 3.50 -14.37 -11.70
C ASN A 244 3.73 -13.58 -12.99
N ASN A 245 2.68 -12.92 -13.49
CA ASN A 245 2.68 -12.32 -14.82
C ASN A 245 3.46 -11.00 -14.89
N TYR A 246 3.46 -10.25 -13.79
CA TYR A 246 4.17 -8.96 -13.67
C TYR A 246 5.42 -9.04 -12.78
N ARG A 247 5.63 -10.15 -12.08
CA ARG A 247 6.78 -10.36 -11.19
C ARG A 247 6.88 -9.37 -10.03
N PHE A 248 5.76 -8.85 -9.52
CA PHE A 248 5.79 -8.11 -8.26
C PHE A 248 6.45 -8.91 -7.14
N ASP A 249 7.19 -8.25 -6.26
CA ASP A 249 7.91 -8.86 -5.14
C ASP A 249 7.10 -8.88 -3.86
N GLY A 250 5.95 -8.25 -3.84
CA GLY A 250 5.04 -8.26 -2.71
C GLY A 250 3.69 -7.62 -3.04
N LEU A 251 2.74 -7.85 -2.14
CA LEU A 251 1.42 -7.24 -2.17
C LEU A 251 1.14 -6.59 -0.81
N ARG A 252 0.66 -5.36 -0.82
CA ARG A 252 0.00 -4.72 0.31
C ARG A 252 -1.50 -4.92 0.14
N LEU A 253 -2.16 -5.49 1.13
CA LEU A 253 -3.60 -5.76 1.09
C LEU A 253 -4.34 -4.65 1.82
N ASP A 254 -5.14 -3.91 1.06
CA ASP A 254 -5.96 -2.79 1.51
C ASP A 254 -7.05 -3.22 2.48
N ALA A 255 -7.24 -2.45 3.55
CA ALA A 255 -8.36 -2.50 4.49
C ALA A 255 -8.86 -3.92 4.81
N VAL A 256 -7.96 -4.83 5.18
CA VAL A 256 -8.35 -6.24 5.41
C VAL A 256 -9.36 -6.41 6.56
N HIS A 257 -9.47 -5.44 7.46
CA HIS A 257 -10.49 -5.39 8.51
C HIS A 257 -11.91 -5.20 7.95
N ALA A 258 -12.03 -4.65 6.73
CA ALA A 258 -13.31 -4.44 6.05
C ALA A 258 -13.81 -5.70 5.30
N ILE A 259 -13.09 -6.81 5.31
CA ILE A 259 -13.55 -8.09 4.76
C ILE A 259 -14.59 -8.71 5.71
N VAL A 260 -15.87 -8.47 5.44
CA VAL A 260 -16.99 -8.86 6.32
C VAL A 260 -17.29 -10.36 6.23
N GLU A 261 -17.15 -10.98 5.03
CA GLU A 261 -17.48 -12.38 4.77
C GLU A 261 -16.23 -13.18 4.38
N PRO A 262 -15.31 -13.43 5.36
CA PRO A 262 -13.98 -13.96 5.04
C PRO A 262 -13.96 -15.41 4.55
N GLY A 263 -15.09 -16.14 4.66
CA GLY A 263 -15.17 -17.56 4.32
C GLY A 263 -14.58 -18.49 5.40
N ASN A 264 -14.55 -19.82 5.08
CA ASN A 264 -13.92 -20.83 5.91
C ASN A 264 -13.20 -21.86 5.01
N PRO A 265 -11.84 -21.96 5.02
CA PRO A 265 -10.94 -21.11 5.82
C PRO A 265 -11.04 -19.62 5.42
N PRO A 266 -10.61 -18.69 6.31
CA PRO A 266 -10.59 -17.27 5.95
C PRO A 266 -9.73 -16.99 4.71
N LEU A 267 -10.18 -16.06 3.85
CA LEU A 267 -9.47 -15.66 2.61
C LEU A 267 -7.99 -15.38 2.88
N LEU A 268 -7.69 -14.56 3.89
CA LEU A 268 -6.32 -14.15 4.21
C LEU A 268 -5.41 -15.36 4.50
N SER A 269 -5.92 -16.36 5.22
CA SER A 269 -5.15 -17.57 5.53
C SER A 269 -4.88 -18.43 4.30
N GLU A 270 -5.84 -18.52 3.39
CA GLU A 270 -5.68 -19.29 2.17
C GLU A 270 -4.78 -18.57 1.17
N LEU A 271 -4.97 -17.27 0.97
CA LEU A 271 -4.16 -16.43 0.10
C LEU A 271 -2.68 -16.50 0.49
N SER A 272 -2.35 -16.26 1.77
CA SER A 272 -0.96 -16.32 2.23
C SER A 272 -0.33 -17.70 2.05
N ARG A 273 -1.10 -18.78 2.23
CA ARG A 273 -0.63 -20.16 2.00
C ARG A 273 -0.36 -20.43 0.52
N GLN A 274 -1.25 -19.96 -0.38
CA GLN A 274 -1.07 -20.13 -1.83
C GLN A 274 0.13 -19.30 -2.33
N VAL A 275 0.27 -18.05 -1.87
CA VAL A 275 1.45 -17.22 -2.18
C VAL A 275 2.73 -17.86 -1.64
N GLY A 276 2.72 -18.44 -0.43
CA GLY A 276 3.87 -19.15 0.12
C GLY A 276 4.28 -20.37 -0.71
N ARG A 277 3.31 -21.14 -1.23
CA ARG A 277 3.57 -22.27 -2.16
C ARG A 277 4.15 -21.77 -3.48
N PHE A 278 3.60 -20.69 -4.03
CA PHE A 278 4.10 -20.08 -5.25
C PHE A 278 5.54 -19.56 -5.09
N ALA A 279 5.83 -18.86 -3.99
CA ALA A 279 7.17 -18.37 -3.66
C ALA A 279 8.19 -19.51 -3.57
N ALA A 280 7.84 -20.61 -2.89
CA ALA A 280 8.69 -21.80 -2.79
C ALA A 280 8.93 -22.46 -4.16
N ALA A 281 7.90 -22.63 -4.98
CA ALA A 281 7.97 -23.25 -6.30
C ALA A 281 8.84 -22.42 -7.29
N THR A 282 8.75 -21.10 -7.21
CA THR A 282 9.49 -20.16 -8.07
C THR A 282 10.85 -19.76 -7.51
N ARG A 283 11.16 -20.13 -6.26
CA ARG A 283 12.35 -19.71 -5.51
C ARG A 283 12.48 -18.18 -5.43
N ARG A 284 11.35 -17.47 -5.33
CA ARG A 284 11.30 -16.02 -5.17
C ARG A 284 11.01 -15.67 -3.73
N THR A 285 11.62 -14.59 -3.26
CA THR A 285 11.24 -13.92 -2.01
C THR A 285 10.06 -13.02 -2.30
N ILE A 286 8.91 -13.29 -1.66
CA ILE A 286 7.68 -12.54 -1.84
C ILE A 286 7.19 -12.09 -0.47
N HIS A 287 6.76 -10.83 -0.38
CA HIS A 287 6.31 -10.22 0.85
C HIS A 287 4.80 -9.92 0.79
N LEU A 288 4.09 -10.26 1.85
CA LEU A 288 2.69 -9.87 2.05
C LEU A 288 2.61 -8.90 3.23
N ILE A 289 2.03 -7.74 2.99
CA ILE A 289 1.90 -6.64 3.93
C ILE A 289 0.40 -6.35 4.11
N LEU A 290 -0.01 -5.97 5.32
CA LEU A 290 -1.40 -5.66 5.62
C LEU A 290 -1.58 -4.17 5.88
N GLU A 291 -2.74 -3.65 5.51
CA GLU A 291 -3.36 -2.53 6.18
C GLU A 291 -4.53 -3.05 7.02
N ASN A 292 -4.50 -2.77 8.33
CA ASN A 292 -5.50 -3.32 9.25
C ASN A 292 -5.70 -2.40 10.45
N ASP A 293 -6.73 -1.57 10.42
CA ASP A 293 -7.07 -0.64 11.51
C ASP A 293 -7.43 -1.37 12.84
N ASP A 294 -7.76 -2.67 12.79
CA ASP A 294 -7.99 -3.47 13.99
C ASP A 294 -6.72 -3.87 14.76
N ASN A 295 -5.52 -3.64 14.22
CA ASN A 295 -4.24 -4.02 14.84
C ASN A 295 -4.20 -5.49 15.30
N ARG A 296 -4.56 -6.41 14.42
CA ARG A 296 -4.62 -7.85 14.74
C ARG A 296 -3.24 -8.48 14.61
N ALA A 297 -2.50 -8.53 15.72
CA ALA A 297 -1.15 -9.10 15.81
C ALA A 297 -1.09 -10.58 15.41
N THR A 298 -2.17 -11.34 15.64
CA THR A 298 -2.28 -12.75 15.26
C THR A 298 -2.13 -12.99 13.75
N LEU A 299 -2.43 -12.02 12.90
CA LEU A 299 -2.22 -12.12 11.44
C LEU A 299 -0.71 -12.08 11.07
N LEU A 300 0.11 -11.50 11.93
CA LEU A 300 1.56 -11.33 11.75
C LEU A 300 2.36 -12.42 12.45
N ASP A 301 1.79 -13.10 13.46
CA ASP A 301 2.48 -14.14 14.22
C ASP A 301 2.49 -15.47 13.46
N PRO A 302 3.66 -15.96 12.99
CA PRO A 302 3.75 -17.23 12.29
C PRO A 302 3.42 -18.45 13.17
N ARG A 303 3.32 -18.27 14.49
CA ARG A 303 3.00 -19.33 15.47
C ARG A 303 1.51 -19.40 15.81
N ALA A 304 0.70 -18.41 15.37
CA ALA A 304 -0.72 -18.38 15.63
C ALA A 304 -1.44 -19.65 15.10
N GLU A 305 -2.30 -20.25 15.94
CA GLU A 305 -3.07 -21.45 15.59
C GLU A 305 -4.58 -21.15 15.50
N PRO A 306 -5.26 -21.55 14.42
CA PRO A 306 -4.68 -22.01 13.14
C PRO A 306 -3.90 -20.87 12.50
N PRO A 307 -2.85 -21.13 11.71
CA PRO A 307 -2.04 -20.07 11.14
C PRO A 307 -2.94 -19.10 10.38
N ALA A 308 -3.15 -17.93 10.97
CA ALA A 308 -4.10 -16.92 10.46
C ALA A 308 -3.64 -16.29 9.14
N GLY A 309 -2.43 -16.62 8.70
CA GLY A 309 -1.74 -16.11 7.54
C GLY A 309 -0.32 -15.76 7.95
N ARG A 310 0.61 -15.89 7.02
CA ARG A 310 2.00 -15.50 7.26
C ARG A 310 2.27 -14.17 6.58
N TYR A 311 1.61 -13.13 7.07
CA TYR A 311 1.86 -11.77 6.65
C TYR A 311 3.15 -11.28 7.29
N ARG A 312 3.98 -10.62 6.50
CA ARG A 312 5.31 -10.22 6.94
C ARG A 312 5.28 -9.02 7.84
N ALA A 313 4.40 -8.07 7.53
CA ALA A 313 4.27 -6.83 8.26
C ALA A 313 2.88 -6.21 8.07
N GLN A 314 2.61 -5.19 8.86
CA GLN A 314 1.45 -4.32 8.73
C GLN A 314 1.90 -2.86 8.69
N TRP A 315 1.23 -2.02 7.91
CA TRP A 315 1.32 -0.57 8.01
C TRP A 315 0.92 -0.12 9.41
N ASN A 316 1.77 0.68 10.06
CA ASN A 316 1.57 1.10 11.44
C ASN A 316 0.93 2.49 11.51
N ASP A 317 -0.39 2.57 11.30
CA ASP A 317 -1.13 3.82 11.40
C ASP A 317 -1.02 4.47 12.77
N ASP A 318 -0.91 3.69 13.84
CA ASP A 318 -0.70 4.21 15.20
C ASP A 318 0.57 5.08 15.28
N TYR A 319 1.64 4.67 14.57
CA TYR A 319 2.88 5.44 14.51
C TYR A 319 2.68 6.78 13.80
N HIS A 320 2.03 6.75 12.62
CA HIS A 320 1.65 7.97 11.90
C HIS A 320 0.79 8.89 12.76
N HIS A 321 -0.30 8.35 13.35
CA HIS A 321 -1.25 9.17 14.12
C HIS A 321 -0.56 9.87 15.30
N ALA A 322 0.32 9.16 16.01
CA ALA A 322 1.07 9.75 17.11
C ALA A 322 2.00 10.89 16.64
N TRP A 323 2.71 10.69 15.51
CA TRP A 323 3.54 11.73 14.92
C TRP A 323 2.75 12.89 14.35
N HIS A 324 1.61 12.64 13.71
CA HIS A 324 0.74 13.69 13.19
C HIS A 324 0.30 14.64 14.32
N VAL A 325 -0.22 14.09 15.42
CA VAL A 325 -0.60 14.90 16.59
C VAL A 325 0.61 15.65 17.17
N MET A 326 1.77 15.01 17.22
CA MET A 326 3.02 15.65 17.74
C MET A 326 3.45 16.84 16.90
N LEU A 327 3.35 16.72 15.57
CA LEU A 327 3.87 17.69 14.61
C LEU A 327 2.87 18.82 14.31
N THR A 328 1.56 18.57 14.39
CA THR A 328 0.52 19.52 13.99
C THR A 328 -0.35 20.01 15.13
N GLY A 329 -0.43 19.27 16.24
CA GLY A 329 -1.36 19.53 17.33
C GLY A 329 -2.82 19.18 17.01
N GLU A 330 -3.13 18.65 15.82
CA GLU A 330 -4.48 18.28 15.42
C GLU A 330 -4.93 17.00 16.15
N THR A 331 -6.13 17.06 16.77
CA THR A 331 -6.68 15.96 17.59
C THR A 331 -8.11 15.59 17.21
N ALA A 332 -8.62 16.04 16.06
CA ALA A 332 -9.97 15.72 15.58
C ALA A 332 -10.03 14.30 14.96
N GLY A 333 -11.23 13.71 14.90
CA GLY A 333 -11.43 12.39 14.31
C GLY A 333 -10.68 11.29 15.07
N TYR A 334 -10.01 10.40 14.36
CA TYR A 334 -9.23 9.30 14.96
C TYR A 334 -7.99 9.79 15.73
N TYR A 335 -7.49 11.00 15.47
CA TYR A 335 -6.36 11.59 16.19
C TYR A 335 -6.63 11.85 17.68
N GLN A 336 -7.92 11.92 18.10
CA GLN A 336 -8.29 12.07 19.52
C GLN A 336 -7.76 10.93 20.42
N ASP A 337 -7.48 9.77 19.83
CA ASP A 337 -6.92 8.61 20.51
C ASP A 337 -5.44 8.79 20.88
N TYR A 338 -4.76 9.79 20.29
CA TYR A 338 -3.33 10.06 20.44
C TYR A 338 -3.05 11.41 21.12
N ALA A 339 -3.95 11.88 21.99
CA ALA A 339 -3.85 13.16 22.67
C ALA A 339 -2.59 13.32 23.58
N ASP A 340 -1.92 12.22 23.93
CA ASP A 340 -0.56 12.21 24.51
C ASP A 340 0.43 11.63 23.48
N PRO A 341 0.86 12.45 22.49
CA PRO A 341 1.62 11.95 21.34
C PRO A 341 3.01 11.44 21.73
N ARG A 342 3.68 12.02 22.73
CA ARG A 342 5.00 11.57 23.17
C ARG A 342 4.94 10.15 23.72
N ARG A 343 3.94 9.87 24.56
CA ARG A 343 3.72 8.54 25.13
C ARG A 343 3.32 7.54 24.03
N ALA A 344 2.50 7.96 23.09
CA ALA A 344 2.10 7.13 21.95
C ALA A 344 3.30 6.78 21.06
N ILE A 345 4.18 7.76 20.74
CA ILE A 345 5.41 7.53 19.98
C ILE A 345 6.34 6.56 20.75
N ALA A 346 6.55 6.79 22.06
CA ALA A 346 7.35 5.90 22.88
C ALA A 346 6.80 4.45 22.82
N ARG A 347 5.49 4.28 22.95
CA ARG A 347 4.85 2.97 22.90
C ARG A 347 4.99 2.31 21.52
N ALA A 348 4.77 3.05 20.43
CA ALA A 348 4.95 2.53 19.07
C ALA A 348 6.40 2.07 18.84
N LEU A 349 7.39 2.85 19.29
CA LEU A 349 8.80 2.49 19.20
C LEU A 349 9.19 1.31 20.12
N GLY A 350 8.50 1.13 21.24
CA GLY A 350 8.80 0.08 22.23
C GLY A 350 8.05 -1.23 22.03
N SER A 351 6.94 -1.23 21.25
CA SER A 351 6.09 -2.43 21.11
C SER A 351 5.31 -2.52 19.80
N GLY A 352 5.54 -1.64 18.84
CA GLY A 352 4.86 -1.62 17.53
C GLY A 352 3.54 -0.87 17.57
N PHE A 353 2.42 -1.50 17.94
CA PHE A 353 1.14 -0.81 18.03
C PHE A 353 0.98 -0.02 19.32
N VAL A 354 0.27 1.12 19.23
CA VAL A 354 -0.15 1.89 20.41
C VAL A 354 -1.36 1.23 21.08
N TYR A 355 -2.30 0.74 20.27
CA TYR A 355 -3.48 0.03 20.74
C TYR A 355 -3.26 -1.49 20.68
N GLN A 356 -3.29 -2.13 21.86
CA GLN A 356 -3.05 -3.57 22.07
C GLN A 356 -4.12 -4.22 22.94
N GLY A 357 -5.38 -3.75 22.82
CA GLY A 357 -6.54 -4.20 23.58
C GLY A 357 -7.19 -3.11 24.43
N GLU A 358 -6.66 -1.89 24.38
CA GLU A 358 -7.23 -0.74 25.09
C GLU A 358 -8.49 -0.20 24.38
N ASN A 359 -9.27 0.57 25.15
CA ASN A 359 -10.46 1.22 24.63
C ASN A 359 -10.09 2.45 23.78
N SER A 360 -10.60 2.52 22.55
CA SER A 360 -10.46 3.65 21.63
C SER A 360 -11.62 4.64 21.84
N LYS A 361 -11.28 5.92 22.02
CA LYS A 361 -12.30 7.00 22.10
C LYS A 361 -12.99 7.18 20.75
N HIS A 362 -12.22 7.13 19.67
CA HIS A 362 -12.72 7.23 18.32
C HIS A 362 -13.75 6.14 17.99
N ARG A 363 -13.53 4.92 18.49
CA ARG A 363 -14.44 3.78 18.34
C ARG A 363 -15.51 3.70 19.45
N SER A 364 -15.87 4.83 20.04
CA SER A 364 -16.92 4.92 21.08
C SER A 364 -16.67 3.99 22.29
N GLY A 365 -15.41 3.78 22.65
CA GLY A 365 -15.00 2.96 23.77
C GLY A 365 -14.83 1.46 23.44
N ALA A 366 -14.97 1.06 22.19
CA ALA A 366 -14.66 -0.32 21.78
C ALA A 366 -13.15 -0.59 21.91
N ARG A 367 -12.79 -1.84 22.22
CA ARG A 367 -11.39 -2.27 22.27
C ARG A 367 -10.78 -2.31 20.89
N ARG A 368 -9.50 -1.94 20.80
CA ARG A 368 -8.69 -1.98 19.57
C ARG A 368 -7.36 -2.66 19.83
N GLY A 369 -6.93 -3.50 18.90
CA GLY A 369 -5.63 -4.12 18.89
C GLY A 369 -5.49 -5.40 19.68
N GLU A 370 -4.39 -6.08 19.42
CA GLU A 370 -3.95 -7.30 20.10
C GLU A 370 -2.52 -7.12 20.63
N PRO A 371 -2.10 -7.84 21.69
CA PRO A 371 -0.73 -7.78 22.21
C PRO A 371 0.32 -8.17 21.17
N THR A 372 1.44 -7.43 21.13
CA THR A 372 2.50 -7.56 20.11
C THR A 372 3.83 -8.09 20.64
N GLN A 373 3.89 -8.48 21.92
CA GLN A 373 5.11 -8.82 22.66
C GLN A 373 6.02 -9.86 21.98
N ASP A 374 5.45 -10.71 21.13
CA ASP A 374 6.17 -11.78 20.43
C ASP A 374 6.59 -11.40 19.00
N LEU A 375 6.17 -10.22 18.52
CA LEU A 375 6.48 -9.76 17.18
C LEU A 375 7.81 -9.00 17.15
N PRO A 376 8.61 -9.15 16.08
CA PRO A 376 9.82 -8.35 15.91
C PRO A 376 9.46 -6.92 15.46
N PRO A 377 10.35 -5.93 15.68
CA PRO A 377 10.16 -4.58 15.15
C PRO A 377 9.90 -4.54 13.64
N THR A 378 10.48 -5.46 12.89
CA THR A 378 10.31 -5.57 11.44
C THR A 378 8.90 -5.98 10.99
N ALA A 379 8.00 -6.30 11.92
CA ALA A 379 6.59 -6.56 11.61
C ALA A 379 5.74 -5.28 11.46
N PHE A 380 6.30 -4.10 11.68
CA PHE A 380 5.58 -2.82 11.69
C PHE A 380 6.21 -1.85 10.70
N VAL A 381 5.56 -1.60 9.55
CA VAL A 381 6.01 -0.57 8.59
C VAL A 381 5.70 0.80 9.18
N SER A 382 6.73 1.61 9.42
CA SER A 382 6.60 2.92 10.05
C SER A 382 6.73 4.04 9.03
N PHE A 383 5.83 5.00 9.07
CA PHE A 383 5.78 6.14 8.16
C PHE A 383 5.26 7.40 8.88
N LEU A 384 5.66 8.56 8.42
CA LEU A 384 5.15 9.84 8.91
C LEU A 384 3.87 10.23 8.19
N GLN A 385 3.75 9.88 6.91
CA GLN A 385 2.59 10.14 6.06
C GLN A 385 2.53 9.13 4.92
N ASN A 386 1.35 8.92 4.36
CA ASN A 386 1.11 8.18 3.12
C ASN A 386 -0.03 8.86 2.34
N HIS A 387 -0.47 8.26 1.22
CA HIS A 387 -1.54 8.81 0.39
C HIS A 387 -2.83 9.09 1.17
N ASP A 388 -3.18 8.20 2.11
CA ASP A 388 -4.49 8.24 2.79
C ASP A 388 -4.61 9.42 3.73
N GLN A 389 -3.62 9.63 4.61
CA GLN A 389 -3.67 10.75 5.56
C GLN A 389 -3.47 12.10 4.89
N ILE A 390 -2.63 12.18 3.86
CA ILE A 390 -2.48 13.42 3.08
C ILE A 390 -3.78 13.70 2.33
N GLY A 391 -4.32 12.72 1.63
CA GLY A 391 -5.46 12.90 0.74
C GLY A 391 -6.80 13.02 1.43
N ASN A 392 -6.90 12.60 2.70
CA ASN A 392 -8.06 12.82 3.55
C ASN A 392 -8.00 14.14 4.34
N ARG A 393 -7.18 15.10 3.89
CA ARG A 393 -7.21 16.51 4.28
C ARG A 393 -7.95 17.33 3.22
N ALA A 394 -8.56 18.45 3.64
CA ALA A 394 -9.36 19.27 2.74
C ALA A 394 -8.59 19.79 1.52
N PHE A 395 -7.30 20.08 1.68
CA PHE A 395 -6.42 20.59 0.62
C PHE A 395 -5.35 19.57 0.19
N GLY A 396 -5.30 18.40 0.81
CA GLY A 396 -4.25 17.41 0.54
C GLY A 396 -2.86 17.84 1.02
N ASP A 397 -2.80 18.56 2.14
CA ASP A 397 -1.56 19.13 2.68
C ASP A 397 -0.62 18.06 3.21
N ARG A 398 0.67 18.20 2.90
CA ARG A 398 1.75 17.36 3.44
C ARG A 398 2.26 17.89 4.78
N LEU A 399 2.83 17.02 5.60
CA LEU A 399 3.44 17.41 6.89
C LEU A 399 4.54 18.46 6.72
N GLU A 400 5.27 18.43 5.60
CA GLU A 400 6.31 19.44 5.27
C GLU A 400 5.77 20.88 5.20
N THR A 401 4.47 21.05 4.97
CA THR A 401 3.83 22.37 4.93
C THR A 401 3.13 22.74 6.22
N LEU A 402 2.95 21.79 7.13
CA LEU A 402 2.20 21.95 8.38
C LEU A 402 3.07 22.05 9.62
N ALA A 403 4.22 21.36 9.62
CA ALA A 403 5.06 21.18 10.78
C ALA A 403 6.31 22.07 10.75
N ASP A 404 6.88 22.31 11.94
CA ASP A 404 8.18 22.96 12.08
C ASP A 404 9.28 22.12 11.38
N PRO A 405 10.18 22.72 10.60
CA PRO A 405 11.22 22.00 9.88
C PRO A 405 12.15 21.16 10.77
N ALA A 406 12.53 21.67 11.96
CA ALA A 406 13.39 20.94 12.88
C ALA A 406 12.65 19.74 13.50
N ALA A 407 11.34 19.88 13.76
CA ALA A 407 10.49 18.79 14.20
C ALA A 407 10.38 17.69 13.13
N MET A 408 10.22 18.07 11.86
CA MET A 408 10.20 17.13 10.74
C MET A 408 11.53 16.40 10.57
N GLU A 409 12.67 17.08 10.69
CA GLU A 409 13.99 16.43 10.63
C GLU A 409 14.19 15.43 11.76
N ALA A 410 13.75 15.78 12.98
CA ALA A 410 13.79 14.87 14.12
C ALA A 410 12.91 13.63 13.89
N ALA A 411 11.69 13.83 13.41
CA ALA A 411 10.76 12.74 13.10
C ALA A 411 11.33 11.80 12.01
N LEU A 412 11.91 12.36 10.94
CA LEU A 412 12.58 11.58 9.89
C LEU A 412 13.78 10.79 10.41
N ALA A 413 14.63 11.43 11.22
CA ALA A 413 15.81 10.77 11.80
C ALA A 413 15.38 9.61 12.72
N ILE A 414 14.28 9.75 13.44
CA ILE A 414 13.72 8.68 14.27
C ILE A 414 13.12 7.58 13.37
N THR A 415 12.32 7.91 12.39
CA THR A 415 11.65 6.95 11.50
C THR A 415 12.65 6.14 10.68
N LEU A 416 13.61 6.81 10.03
CA LEU A 416 14.54 6.15 9.12
C LEU A 416 15.63 5.34 9.85
N LEU A 417 15.93 5.62 11.11
CA LEU A 417 16.92 4.87 11.91
C LEU A 417 16.30 3.88 12.90
N ALA A 418 14.99 3.90 13.11
CA ALA A 418 14.32 2.87 13.91
C ALA A 418 14.44 1.48 13.25
N PRO A 419 14.45 0.37 14.00
CA PRO A 419 14.60 -0.98 13.42
C PRO A 419 13.38 -1.46 12.64
N MET A 420 12.31 -0.69 12.59
CA MET A 420 11.13 -0.93 11.75
C MET A 420 11.46 -0.64 10.27
N PRO A 421 10.86 -1.33 9.29
CA PRO A 421 10.93 -0.94 7.89
C PRO A 421 10.29 0.45 7.71
N PRO A 422 11.02 1.46 7.23
CA PRO A 422 10.45 2.77 6.99
C PRO A 422 9.77 2.82 5.62
N MET A 423 8.70 3.62 5.53
CA MET A 423 8.07 4.01 4.28
C MET A 423 8.05 5.53 4.16
N LEU A 424 8.34 6.02 2.97
CA LEU A 424 8.21 7.41 2.56
C LEU A 424 7.12 7.49 1.49
N PHE A 425 6.36 8.57 1.48
CA PHE A 425 5.47 8.89 0.37
C PHE A 425 6.21 9.65 -0.72
N MET A 426 5.90 9.41 -1.98
CA MET A 426 6.57 10.04 -3.13
C MET A 426 6.78 11.54 -2.94
N GLY A 427 8.01 12.01 -3.12
CA GLY A 427 8.41 13.41 -2.93
C GLY A 427 8.81 13.79 -1.50
N GLU A 428 8.54 12.95 -0.50
CA GLU A 428 8.92 13.20 0.90
C GLU A 428 10.44 13.24 1.08
N GLU A 429 11.16 12.48 0.28
CA GLU A 429 12.62 12.38 0.31
C GLU A 429 13.33 13.70 -0.08
N TRP A 430 12.64 14.64 -0.73
CA TRP A 430 13.14 16.00 -1.00
C TRP A 430 12.22 17.10 -0.47
N ALA A 431 11.24 16.76 0.38
CA ALA A 431 10.26 17.69 0.94
C ALA A 431 9.42 18.41 -0.14
N SER A 432 8.89 17.65 -1.09
CA SER A 432 7.97 18.20 -2.09
C SER A 432 6.78 18.87 -1.43
N ARG A 433 6.39 20.00 -1.98
CA ARG A 433 5.22 20.79 -1.52
C ARG A 433 3.96 20.51 -2.34
N ALA A 434 4.06 19.68 -3.39
CA ALA A 434 2.89 19.28 -4.17
C ALA A 434 1.87 18.60 -3.27
N PRO A 435 0.63 19.09 -3.16
CA PRO A 435 -0.41 18.45 -2.36
C PRO A 435 -0.78 17.09 -2.97
N PHE A 436 -1.48 16.27 -2.19
CA PHE A 436 -2.04 15.03 -2.72
C PHE A 436 -3.50 14.86 -2.29
N PRO A 437 -4.42 15.75 -2.76
CA PRO A 437 -5.83 15.66 -2.42
C PRO A 437 -6.46 14.40 -3.03
N PHE A 438 -7.57 13.94 -2.46
CA PHE A 438 -8.38 12.90 -3.09
C PHE A 438 -8.91 13.35 -4.45
N PHE A 439 -8.77 12.50 -5.47
CA PHE A 439 -9.28 12.72 -6.81
C PHE A 439 -9.86 11.44 -7.44
N CYS A 440 -10.90 11.62 -8.24
CA CYS A 440 -11.55 10.59 -9.05
C CYS A 440 -12.12 11.21 -10.33
N ASP A 441 -12.70 10.37 -11.21
CA ASP A 441 -13.21 10.81 -12.52
C ASP A 441 -14.58 10.18 -12.84
N PHE A 442 -15.49 10.28 -11.86
CA PHE A 442 -16.86 9.81 -12.03
C PHE A 442 -17.74 10.84 -12.74
N ALA A 443 -18.85 10.39 -13.30
CA ALA A 443 -19.84 11.22 -13.98
C ALA A 443 -21.24 11.09 -13.36
N GLY A 444 -22.17 11.97 -13.76
CA GLY A 444 -23.57 11.90 -13.37
C GLY A 444 -23.83 11.93 -11.86
N ASP A 445 -24.75 11.09 -11.39
CA ASP A 445 -25.21 11.07 -9.99
C ASP A 445 -24.10 10.65 -9.02
N LEU A 446 -23.19 9.77 -9.46
CA LEU A 446 -22.07 9.33 -8.62
C LEU A 446 -21.08 10.49 -8.37
N ALA A 447 -20.82 11.30 -9.39
CA ALA A 447 -20.00 12.51 -9.24
C ALA A 447 -20.56 13.45 -8.18
N GLU A 448 -21.87 13.69 -8.23
CA GLU A 448 -22.52 14.54 -7.24
C GLU A 448 -22.52 13.90 -5.84
N ALA A 449 -22.72 12.60 -5.73
CA ALA A 449 -22.65 11.86 -4.46
C ALA A 449 -21.25 11.99 -3.81
N VAL A 450 -20.18 11.91 -4.59
CA VAL A 450 -18.80 12.10 -4.13
C VAL A 450 -18.60 13.54 -3.62
N ARG A 451 -19.01 14.56 -4.37
CA ARG A 451 -18.92 15.97 -3.92
C ARG A 451 -19.65 16.19 -2.60
N GLN A 452 -20.87 15.67 -2.50
CA GLN A 452 -21.66 15.79 -1.28
C GLN A 452 -21.04 15.01 -0.11
N GLY A 453 -20.45 13.85 -0.37
CA GLY A 453 -19.70 13.07 0.61
C GLY A 453 -18.57 13.90 1.22
N ARG A 454 -17.70 14.43 0.37
CA ARG A 454 -16.55 15.26 0.80
C ARG A 454 -17.00 16.55 1.51
N ARG A 455 -18.06 17.21 1.05
CA ARG A 455 -18.63 18.38 1.76
C ARG A 455 -19.13 18.03 3.16
N ARG A 456 -19.71 16.85 3.36
CA ARG A 456 -20.13 16.39 4.71
C ARG A 456 -18.94 16.09 5.60
N GLU A 457 -17.93 15.41 5.06
CA GLU A 457 -16.71 15.03 5.75
C GLU A 457 -15.93 16.26 6.22
N PHE A 458 -15.71 17.22 5.33
CA PHE A 458 -14.96 18.46 5.60
C PHE A 458 -15.84 19.67 5.87
N ARG A 459 -17.00 19.48 6.52
CA ARG A 459 -17.97 20.56 6.77
C ARG A 459 -17.35 21.82 7.36
N ALA A 460 -16.44 21.71 8.33
CA ALA A 460 -15.80 22.84 8.98
C ALA A 460 -14.88 23.61 8.00
N ALA A 461 -14.10 22.88 7.18
CA ALA A 461 -13.26 23.49 6.18
C ALA A 461 -14.09 24.16 5.07
N TYR A 462 -15.16 23.51 4.58
CA TYR A 462 -16.06 24.13 3.61
C TYR A 462 -16.78 25.38 4.15
N ALA A 463 -17.08 25.42 5.45
CA ALA A 463 -17.63 26.62 6.08
C ALA A 463 -16.63 27.78 6.15
N ALA A 464 -15.34 27.48 6.25
CA ALA A 464 -14.26 28.48 6.33
C ALA A 464 -13.77 28.93 4.95
N TYR A 465 -13.62 28.02 3.98
CA TYR A 465 -12.93 28.22 2.71
C TYR A 465 -13.83 28.05 1.48
N GLY A 466 -15.03 27.50 1.62
CA GLY A 466 -16.00 27.35 0.52
C GLY A 466 -15.43 26.63 -0.69
N ASP A 467 -15.53 27.28 -1.86
CA ASP A 467 -15.08 26.73 -3.14
C ASP A 467 -13.55 26.80 -3.37
N GLU A 468 -12.77 27.29 -2.38
CA GLU A 468 -11.31 27.17 -2.41
C GLU A 468 -10.85 25.72 -2.20
N ILE A 469 -11.70 24.89 -1.57
CA ILE A 469 -11.39 23.46 -1.40
C ILE A 469 -11.43 22.77 -2.77
N PRO A 470 -10.38 22.04 -3.16
CA PRO A 470 -10.31 21.37 -4.46
C PRO A 470 -11.48 20.41 -4.69
N ASP A 471 -12.15 20.54 -5.84
CA ASP A 471 -13.18 19.57 -6.27
C ASP A 471 -12.50 18.26 -6.65
N PRO A 472 -12.81 17.11 -6.00
CA PRO A 472 -12.17 15.84 -6.27
C PRO A 472 -12.34 15.32 -7.70
N LEU A 473 -13.33 15.87 -8.44
CA LEU A 473 -13.62 15.50 -9.82
C LEU A 473 -12.93 16.42 -10.85
N SER A 474 -12.29 17.51 -10.37
CA SER A 474 -11.59 18.45 -11.25
C SER A 474 -10.26 17.87 -11.75
N GLU A 475 -9.98 18.07 -13.04
CA GLU A 475 -8.67 17.81 -13.60
C GLU A 475 -7.56 18.64 -12.93
N ALA A 476 -7.87 19.88 -12.55
CA ALA A 476 -6.95 20.75 -11.81
C ALA A 476 -6.54 20.16 -10.45
N THR A 477 -7.46 19.46 -9.75
CA THR A 477 -7.17 18.76 -8.49
C THR A 477 -6.18 17.62 -8.72
N PHE A 478 -6.38 16.82 -9.76
CA PHE A 478 -5.45 15.77 -10.15
C PHE A 478 -4.08 16.35 -10.57
N ASP A 479 -4.07 17.40 -11.38
CA ASP A 479 -2.83 18.02 -11.85
C ASP A 479 -2.04 18.66 -10.69
N SER A 480 -2.71 19.20 -9.67
CA SER A 480 -2.05 19.74 -8.47
C SER A 480 -1.29 18.68 -7.67
N ALA A 481 -1.71 17.40 -7.78
CA ALA A 481 -1.06 16.28 -7.11
C ALA A 481 0.21 15.77 -7.82
N ARG A 482 0.50 16.27 -9.03
CA ARG A 482 1.70 15.88 -9.78
C ARG A 482 2.96 16.42 -9.12
N LEU A 483 3.96 15.56 -8.94
CA LEU A 483 5.24 15.97 -8.40
C LEU A 483 5.97 16.93 -9.35
N ASP A 484 6.41 18.06 -8.80
CA ASP A 484 7.36 18.94 -9.49
C ASP A 484 8.80 18.52 -9.20
N TRP A 485 9.38 17.74 -10.08
CA TRP A 485 10.75 17.26 -9.97
C TRP A 485 11.80 18.38 -10.03
N HIS A 486 11.44 19.63 -10.39
CA HIS A 486 12.33 20.77 -10.33
C HIS A 486 12.58 21.23 -8.89
N GLU A 487 11.65 20.97 -7.94
CA GLU A 487 11.83 21.23 -6.51
C GLU A 487 13.08 20.53 -5.95
N LEU A 488 13.42 19.35 -6.47
CA LEU A 488 14.63 18.60 -6.11
C LEU A 488 15.93 19.43 -6.32
N ALA A 489 15.95 20.31 -7.31
CA ALA A 489 17.11 21.17 -7.59
C ALA A 489 17.14 22.45 -6.73
N SER A 490 16.11 22.70 -5.91
CA SER A 490 16.11 23.83 -4.96
C SER A 490 17.12 23.60 -3.82
N PRO A 491 17.58 24.65 -3.13
CA PRO A 491 18.42 24.47 -1.94
C PRO A 491 17.80 23.56 -0.88
N ALA A 492 16.53 23.79 -0.55
CA ALA A 492 15.80 23.00 0.44
C ALA A 492 15.62 21.53 0.00
N GLY A 493 15.27 21.29 -1.27
CA GLY A 493 15.14 19.93 -1.82
C GLY A 493 16.46 19.16 -1.77
N ARG A 494 17.57 19.78 -2.15
CA ARG A 494 18.91 19.16 -2.05
C ARG A 494 19.31 18.85 -0.61
N GLU A 495 19.03 19.76 0.31
CA GLU A 495 19.35 19.60 1.73
C GLU A 495 18.56 18.42 2.33
N ARG A 496 17.24 18.36 2.12
CA ARG A 496 16.40 17.25 2.58
C ARG A 496 16.85 15.93 1.95
N LEU A 497 17.07 15.87 0.63
CA LEU A 497 17.55 14.66 -0.01
C LEU A 497 18.89 14.19 0.54
N SER A 498 19.83 15.13 0.82
CA SER A 498 21.10 14.82 1.44
C SER A 498 20.93 14.24 2.85
N LEU A 499 19.99 14.77 3.63
CA LEU A 499 19.63 14.25 4.95
C LEU A 499 19.11 12.80 4.85
N VAL A 500 18.12 12.55 3.99
CA VAL A 500 17.54 11.22 3.81
C VAL A 500 18.59 10.21 3.35
N ARG A 501 19.41 10.55 2.35
CA ARG A 501 20.51 9.69 1.86
C ARG A 501 21.51 9.36 2.97
N ARG A 502 21.86 10.32 3.81
CA ARG A 502 22.77 10.11 4.94
C ARG A 502 22.16 9.18 5.99
N LEU A 503 20.88 9.38 6.34
CA LEU A 503 20.16 8.51 7.29
C LEU A 503 20.08 7.08 6.78
N LEU A 504 19.69 6.88 5.51
CA LEU A 504 19.59 5.54 4.91
C LEU A 504 20.97 4.86 4.75
N THR A 505 22.04 5.64 4.52
CA THR A 505 23.40 5.11 4.52
C THR A 505 23.79 4.59 5.91
N ILE A 506 23.51 5.35 6.97
CA ILE A 506 23.72 4.92 8.36
C ILE A 506 22.88 3.68 8.69
N ARG A 507 21.58 3.69 8.32
CA ARG A 507 20.72 2.51 8.49
C ARG A 507 21.33 1.27 7.86
N LYS A 508 21.77 1.38 6.62
CA LYS A 508 22.39 0.27 5.87
C LYS A 508 23.68 -0.24 6.54
N ALA A 509 24.51 0.66 7.04
CA ALA A 509 25.81 0.30 7.61
C ALA A 509 25.72 -0.21 9.06
N CYS A 510 24.89 0.45 9.90
CA CYS A 510 24.92 0.25 11.35
C CYS A 510 23.73 -0.56 11.90
N ILE A 511 22.59 -0.61 11.19
CA ILE A 511 21.34 -1.19 11.71
C ILE A 511 20.98 -2.47 10.95
N LEU A 512 20.97 -2.42 9.62
CA LEU A 512 20.58 -3.54 8.76
C LEU A 512 21.28 -4.87 9.10
N PRO A 513 22.61 -4.93 9.38
CA PRO A 513 23.27 -6.20 9.69
C PRO A 513 22.72 -6.93 10.92
N HIS A 514 21.92 -6.26 11.73
CA HIS A 514 21.43 -6.74 13.02
C HIS A 514 19.89 -6.91 13.07
N LEU A 515 19.15 -6.47 12.05
CA LEU A 515 17.69 -6.40 12.06
C LEU A 515 17.01 -7.78 12.20
N ALA A 516 17.53 -8.82 11.60
CA ALA A 516 16.94 -10.17 11.68
C ALA A 516 16.77 -10.68 13.13
N ALA A 517 17.58 -10.19 14.05
CA ALA A 517 17.54 -10.56 15.47
C ALA A 517 17.03 -9.43 16.37
N ALA A 518 16.65 -8.28 15.82
CA ALA A 518 16.18 -7.16 16.60
C ALA A 518 14.90 -7.50 17.38
N ARG A 519 14.87 -7.05 18.64
CA ARG A 519 13.71 -7.19 19.52
C ARG A 519 13.50 -5.89 20.27
N PHE A 520 12.25 -5.58 20.56
CA PHE A 520 11.90 -4.53 21.49
C PHE A 520 12.54 -4.80 22.86
N ASP A 521 12.99 -3.74 23.53
CA ASP A 521 13.54 -3.83 24.88
C ASP A 521 12.77 -2.90 25.80
N ASP A 522 12.94 -1.58 25.65
CA ASP A 522 12.26 -0.57 26.45
C ASP A 522 12.05 0.73 25.67
N ALA A 523 10.95 1.45 25.94
CA ALA A 523 10.74 2.80 25.44
C ALA A 523 9.80 3.58 26.37
N TYR A 524 10.20 4.80 26.74
CA TYR A 524 9.47 5.63 27.69
C TYR A 524 9.80 7.12 27.50
N ILE A 525 8.97 7.95 28.11
CA ILE A 525 9.28 9.37 28.35
C ILE A 525 9.85 9.50 29.75
N SER A 526 11.07 10.03 29.87
CA SER A 526 11.72 10.26 31.14
C SER A 526 10.96 11.32 31.97
N ALA A 527 11.26 11.40 33.28
CA ALA A 527 10.69 12.43 34.15
C ALA A 527 11.05 13.86 33.68
N ALA A 528 12.17 14.03 32.99
CA ALA A 528 12.57 15.29 32.36
C ALA A 528 11.86 15.57 31.02
N GLY A 529 11.11 14.62 30.48
CA GLY A 529 10.36 14.77 29.22
C GLY A 529 11.10 14.32 27.96
N LEU A 530 12.28 13.66 28.10
CA LEU A 530 13.01 13.07 26.98
C LEU A 530 12.42 11.72 26.57
N LEU A 531 12.32 11.49 25.24
CA LEU A 531 12.04 10.19 24.68
C LEU A 531 13.30 9.32 24.75
N SER A 532 13.20 8.17 25.39
CA SER A 532 14.22 7.12 25.38
C SER A 532 13.63 5.85 24.78
N ALA A 533 14.32 5.22 23.84
CA ALA A 533 13.95 3.92 23.32
C ALA A 533 15.18 3.04 23.09
N ARG A 534 15.02 1.73 23.33
CA ARG A 534 16.10 0.76 23.20
C ARG A 534 15.59 -0.51 22.54
N TRP A 535 16.46 -1.09 21.74
CA TRP A 535 16.24 -2.40 21.10
C TRP A 535 17.45 -3.29 21.33
N ARG A 536 17.20 -4.56 21.60
CA ARG A 536 18.25 -5.58 21.63
C ARG A 536 18.55 -6.03 20.23
N LEU A 537 19.83 -6.02 19.88
CA LEU A 537 20.35 -6.53 18.61
C LEU A 537 21.01 -7.89 18.85
N ARG A 538 21.51 -8.53 17.78
CA ARG A 538 22.19 -9.83 17.89
C ARG A 538 23.44 -9.75 18.77
N LYS A 539 23.73 -10.79 19.58
CA LYS A 539 24.94 -10.96 20.40
C LYS A 539 25.22 -9.88 21.45
N SER A 540 24.28 -9.48 22.26
CA SER A 540 24.46 -8.43 23.26
C SER A 540 24.58 -7.00 22.72
N GLY A 541 24.50 -6.77 21.41
CA GLY A 541 24.43 -5.42 20.85
C GLY A 541 23.11 -4.71 21.19
N SER A 542 23.15 -3.40 21.27
CA SER A 542 21.98 -2.55 21.48
C SER A 542 21.92 -1.40 20.49
N LEU A 543 20.72 -1.03 20.10
CA LEU A 543 20.42 0.23 19.44
C LEU A 543 19.63 1.08 20.41
N ALA A 544 20.03 2.33 20.60
CA ALA A 544 19.32 3.23 21.51
C ALA A 544 19.12 4.61 20.88
N LEU A 545 17.94 5.17 21.18
CA LEU A 545 17.49 6.50 20.83
C LEU A 545 17.34 7.33 22.10
N LEU A 546 17.81 8.57 22.04
CA LEU A 546 17.46 9.62 22.98
C LEU A 546 17.03 10.85 22.17
N ALA A 547 15.86 11.42 22.46
CA ALA A 547 15.35 12.57 21.72
C ALA A 547 14.61 13.55 22.62
N ASN A 548 14.78 14.83 22.32
CA ASN A 548 13.97 15.91 22.87
C ASN A 548 12.88 16.29 21.87
N LEU A 549 11.67 15.81 22.10
CA LEU A 549 10.51 16.11 21.26
C LEU A 549 9.75 17.33 21.81
N SER A 550 10.45 18.46 21.99
CA SER A 550 9.84 19.70 22.46
C SER A 550 10.57 20.94 21.92
N GLU A 551 9.93 22.09 22.06
CA GLU A 551 10.47 23.41 21.71
C GLU A 551 11.39 24.01 22.80
N ALA A 552 11.54 23.33 23.94
CA ALA A 552 12.36 23.76 25.03
C ALA A 552 13.63 22.90 25.19
N ALA A 553 14.71 23.47 25.62
CA ALA A 553 15.91 22.73 26.01
C ALA A 553 15.63 21.91 27.29
N ILE A 554 16.06 20.65 27.32
CA ILE A 554 15.84 19.74 28.45
C ILE A 554 17.16 19.29 29.03
N PRO A 555 17.40 19.47 30.36
CA PRO A 555 18.59 18.97 31.03
C PRO A 555 18.67 17.43 30.91
N LEU A 556 19.89 16.93 30.70
CA LEU A 556 20.16 15.50 30.72
C LEU A 556 20.23 14.99 32.17
N PRO A 557 19.46 13.97 32.54
CA PRO A 557 19.70 13.24 33.79
C PRO A 557 21.07 12.56 33.79
N ASP A 558 21.75 12.50 34.94
CA ASP A 558 23.10 11.95 35.08
C ASP A 558 23.27 10.52 34.56
N ASP A 559 22.19 9.73 34.52
CA ASP A 559 22.18 8.33 34.06
C ASP A 559 21.75 8.14 32.58
N SER A 560 21.52 9.22 31.83
CA SER A 560 20.92 9.13 30.46
C SER A 560 21.94 8.90 29.34
N VAL A 561 23.23 8.86 29.61
CA VAL A 561 24.26 8.63 28.60
C VAL A 561 24.30 7.15 28.23
N SER A 562 23.70 6.78 27.10
CA SER A 562 23.82 5.42 26.59
C SER A 562 25.27 5.04 26.29
N SER A 563 25.70 3.87 26.80
CA SER A 563 26.98 3.27 26.44
C SER A 563 26.93 2.79 25.00
N GLY A 564 27.61 3.44 24.08
CA GLY A 564 27.66 3.05 22.67
C GLY A 564 28.29 4.14 21.80
N ASP A 565 28.58 3.77 20.57
CA ASP A 565 29.07 4.70 19.54
C ASP A 565 27.90 5.51 18.99
N VAL A 566 28.09 6.84 18.92
CA VAL A 566 27.08 7.72 18.30
C VAL A 566 27.10 7.49 16.81
N ILE A 567 25.96 7.03 16.27
CA ILE A 567 25.76 6.82 14.82
C ILE A 567 25.02 8.00 14.17
N TRP A 568 24.27 8.79 14.95
CA TRP A 568 23.58 10.00 14.52
C TRP A 568 23.47 11.02 15.64
N GLY A 569 23.54 12.30 15.29
CA GLY A 569 23.56 13.42 16.27
C GLY A 569 24.94 13.61 16.88
N HIS A 570 24.96 14.20 18.07
CA HIS A 570 26.16 14.47 18.82
C HIS A 570 26.02 13.97 20.26
N ARG A 571 27.11 13.50 20.85
CA ARG A 571 27.12 13.17 22.27
C ARG A 571 26.85 14.44 23.08
N ILE A 572 25.88 14.37 23.97
CA ILE A 572 25.41 15.52 24.76
C ILE A 572 25.87 15.32 26.18
N SER A 573 26.41 16.39 26.80
CA SER A 573 26.91 16.34 28.17
C SER A 573 25.90 16.84 29.23
N ASP A 574 25.15 17.92 28.91
CA ASP A 574 24.38 18.61 29.94
C ASP A 574 22.91 18.88 29.56
N THR A 575 22.66 19.28 28.33
CA THR A 575 21.32 19.74 27.91
C THR A 575 21.04 19.36 26.47
N MET A 576 19.89 18.73 26.19
CA MET A 576 19.37 18.50 24.84
C MET A 576 18.64 19.73 24.33
N THR A 577 19.08 20.25 23.20
CA THR A 577 18.39 21.35 22.50
C THR A 577 17.03 20.89 21.96
N PRO A 578 16.12 21.81 21.62
CA PRO A 578 14.84 21.46 20.96
C PRO A 578 15.05 20.57 19.75
N TRP A 579 14.20 19.57 19.61
CA TRP A 579 14.18 18.59 18.49
C TRP A 579 15.48 17.83 18.25
N ALA A 580 16.39 17.83 19.23
CA ALA A 580 17.62 17.05 19.12
C ALA A 580 17.37 15.55 19.20
N VAL A 581 18.06 14.81 18.33
CA VAL A 581 17.97 13.34 18.22
C VAL A 581 19.37 12.75 18.26
N VAL A 582 19.58 11.79 19.13
CA VAL A 582 20.83 11.03 19.24
C VAL A 582 20.54 9.55 19.12
N TRP A 583 21.23 8.91 18.20
CA TRP A 583 21.23 7.47 18.07
C TRP A 583 22.59 6.89 18.42
N THR A 584 22.60 5.84 19.22
CA THR A 584 23.82 5.10 19.58
C THR A 584 23.66 3.62 19.27
N ALA A 585 24.74 2.99 18.80
CA ALA A 585 24.83 1.55 18.63
C ALA A 585 25.95 1.01 19.54
N GLY A 586 25.61 0.06 20.40
CA GLY A 586 26.57 -0.63 21.26
C GLY A 586 26.93 -1.99 20.67
N GLY A 587 28.21 -2.26 20.42
CA GLY A 587 28.70 -3.61 20.12
C GLY A 587 28.83 -4.39 21.43
N GLY A 588 28.34 -5.65 21.43
CA GLY A 588 28.68 -6.59 22.48
C GLY A 588 30.05 -7.22 22.27
#